data_3c49ecf453ff86df603aceecd25bd288
#
_entry.id   3c49ecf453ff86df603aceecd25bd288
#
_cell.length_a   1.000
_cell.length_b   1.000
_cell.length_c   1.000
_cell.angle_alpha   90.00
_cell.angle_beta   90.00
_cell.angle_gamma   90.00
#
_symmetry.space_group_name_H-M   'P 1'
#
loop_
_entity.id
_entity.type
_entity.pdbx_description
1 polymer ?
#
loop_
_entity_poly.entity_id
_entity_poly.type
_entity_poly.pdbx_seq_one_letter_code
_entity_poly.pdbx_strand_id
1 'polypeptide(L)'
;MTTERDTFRPEIEKSDDEWRQELTPQEFQVLRKAGTERTYTGEYYDAKTAGTYECRACGAELFTSNEKFDSHCGWPSFWAPLAEDKVRYLHDRSLGMERIEVRCARCDSHLGHLFKGEGFDTPTDQRFCINSISMKLVPAG
;
A
#
# COMPACT_ATOMS: atom_id res chain seq x y z
N MET A 1 -4.01 -25.01 21.33
CA MET A 1 -4.23 -23.84 20.48
C MET A 1 -3.07 -23.65 19.53
N THR A 2 -3.36 -23.56 18.27
CA THR A 2 -2.33 -23.38 17.27
C THR A 2 -2.33 -21.92 16.84
N THR A 3 -1.24 -21.24 17.07
CA THR A 3 -1.06 -19.91 16.52
C THR A 3 -0.61 -20.05 15.08
N GLU A 4 -1.36 -19.46 14.16
CA GLU A 4 -0.91 -19.42 12.80
C GLU A 4 0.42 -18.67 12.73
N ARG A 5 1.41 -19.35 12.23
CA ARG A 5 2.70 -18.73 12.01
C ARG A 5 2.69 -18.11 10.63
N ASP A 6 2.98 -16.82 10.57
CA ASP A 6 3.25 -16.20 9.29
C ASP A 6 4.61 -16.71 8.80
N THR A 7 4.58 -17.58 7.80
CA THR A 7 5.80 -18.16 7.23
C THR A 7 6.36 -17.33 6.09
N PHE A 8 5.75 -16.18 5.81
CA PHE A 8 6.20 -15.32 4.74
C PHE A 8 7.63 -14.82 5.01
N ARG A 9 8.46 -14.89 3.98
CA ARG A 9 9.84 -14.39 4.02
C ARG A 9 10.00 -13.34 2.93
N PRO A 10 10.09 -12.06 3.28
CA PRO A 10 10.31 -11.03 2.26
C PRO A 10 11.67 -11.22 1.60
N GLU A 11 11.74 -10.86 0.32
CA GLU A 11 12.99 -10.89 -0.42
C GLU A 11 13.99 -9.89 0.16
N ILE A 12 13.48 -8.76 0.66
CA ILE A 12 14.31 -7.73 1.31
C ILE A 12 13.93 -7.70 2.78
N GLU A 13 14.89 -8.04 3.63
CA GLU A 13 14.74 -7.99 5.08
C GLU A 13 15.79 -7.07 5.68
N LYS A 14 15.36 -6.15 6.52
CA LYS A 14 16.24 -5.21 7.20
C LYS A 14 15.74 -5.01 8.62
N SER A 15 16.66 -4.70 9.53
CA SER A 15 16.29 -4.33 10.90
C SER A 15 15.63 -2.96 10.91
N ASP A 16 14.91 -2.66 11.99
CA ASP A 16 14.30 -1.34 12.16
C ASP A 16 15.35 -0.23 12.07
N ASP A 17 16.53 -0.46 12.64
CA ASP A 17 17.61 0.55 12.59
C ASP A 17 18.06 0.79 11.15
N GLU A 18 18.17 -0.26 10.34
CA GLU A 18 18.52 -0.12 8.94
C GLU A 18 17.45 0.65 8.16
N TRP A 19 16.18 0.35 8.41
CA TRP A 19 15.09 1.08 7.78
C TRP A 19 15.10 2.56 8.19
N ARG A 20 15.37 2.86 9.46
CA ARG A 20 15.42 4.24 9.94
C ARG A 20 16.52 5.06 9.27
N GLN A 21 17.60 4.42 8.84
CA GLN A 21 18.67 5.11 8.12
C GLN A 21 18.27 5.47 6.68
N GLU A 22 17.38 4.69 6.08
CA GLU A 22 16.98 4.89 4.69
C GLU A 22 15.70 5.69 4.54
N LEU A 23 14.83 5.67 5.53
CA LEU A 23 13.51 6.30 5.50
C LEU A 23 13.47 7.51 6.42
N THR A 24 12.65 8.50 6.04
CA THR A 24 12.35 9.58 6.98
C THR A 24 11.54 9.02 8.15
N PRO A 25 11.49 9.73 9.31
CA PRO A 25 10.67 9.25 10.43
C PRO A 25 9.21 9.02 10.05
N GLN A 26 8.63 9.86 9.20
CA GLN A 26 7.25 9.70 8.77
C GLN A 26 7.09 8.49 7.86
N GLU A 27 8.01 8.28 6.92
CA GLU A 27 8.02 7.12 6.05
C GLU A 27 8.14 5.83 6.87
N PHE A 28 9.05 5.82 7.84
CA PHE A 28 9.24 4.66 8.71
C PHE A 28 7.96 4.34 9.47
N GLN A 29 7.32 5.37 10.04
CA GLN A 29 6.10 5.17 10.83
C GLN A 29 4.98 4.53 10.00
N VAL A 30 4.80 4.95 8.77
CA VAL A 30 3.76 4.39 7.90
C VAL A 30 4.18 3.03 7.34
N LEU A 31 5.37 2.94 6.74
CA LEU A 31 5.81 1.73 6.04
C LEU A 31 6.13 0.57 6.98
N ARG A 32 6.75 0.84 8.11
CA ARG A 32 7.24 -0.22 8.99
C ARG A 32 6.46 -0.36 10.30
N LYS A 33 5.67 0.64 10.68
CA LYS A 33 4.87 0.62 11.91
C LYS A 33 3.37 0.69 11.63
N ALA A 34 2.97 0.50 10.37
CA ALA A 34 1.58 0.46 9.94
C ALA A 34 0.79 1.73 10.31
N GLY A 35 1.45 2.87 10.29
CA GLY A 35 0.78 4.15 10.47
C GLY A 35 -0.06 4.52 9.26
N THR A 36 -0.88 5.55 9.38
CA THR A 36 -1.74 6.02 8.31
C THR A 36 -1.53 7.52 8.13
N GLU A 37 -1.35 7.96 6.87
CA GLU A 37 -1.30 9.39 6.58
C GLU A 37 -2.69 10.00 6.73
N ARG A 38 -2.75 11.30 6.98
CA ARG A 38 -4.03 12.00 7.09
C ARG A 38 -4.71 12.07 5.72
N THR A 39 -6.05 12.00 5.71
CA THR A 39 -6.81 12.13 4.46
C THR A 39 -6.51 13.47 3.78
N TYR A 40 -6.48 13.46 2.46
CA TYR A 40 -6.27 14.64 1.61
C TYR A 40 -4.92 15.33 1.79
N THR A 41 -3.98 14.73 2.54
CA THR A 41 -2.64 15.31 2.74
C THR A 41 -1.57 14.63 1.90
N GLY A 42 -1.83 13.42 1.38
CA GLY A 42 -0.84 12.69 0.59
C GLY A 42 -0.63 13.32 -0.78
N GLU A 43 0.59 13.24 -1.29
CA GLU A 43 0.92 13.91 -2.54
C GLU A 43 0.23 13.30 -3.77
N TYR A 44 -0.26 12.05 -3.67
CA TYR A 44 -0.80 11.34 -4.82
C TYR A 44 -2.30 11.09 -4.78
N TYR A 45 -3.04 11.56 -3.75
CA TYR A 45 -4.43 11.15 -3.65
C TYR A 45 -5.25 11.55 -4.89
N ASP A 46 -4.94 12.67 -5.52
CA ASP A 46 -5.63 13.13 -6.72
C ASP A 46 -4.71 13.23 -7.95
N ALA A 47 -3.54 12.57 -7.89
CA ALA A 47 -2.59 12.63 -8.99
C ALA A 47 -3.16 11.99 -10.26
N LYS A 48 -2.97 12.66 -11.39
CA LYS A 48 -3.42 12.20 -12.71
C LYS A 48 -2.25 11.84 -13.63
N THR A 49 -1.02 11.98 -13.17
CA THR A 49 0.17 11.70 -13.95
C THR A 49 0.23 10.24 -14.35
N ALA A 50 0.43 9.96 -15.64
CA ALA A 50 0.63 8.60 -16.12
C ALA A 50 1.97 8.07 -15.62
N GLY A 51 1.98 6.88 -15.04
CA GLY A 51 3.21 6.30 -14.52
C GLY A 51 2.98 5.09 -13.65
N THR A 52 4.05 4.67 -13.01
CA THR A 52 4.07 3.50 -12.12
C THR A 52 4.35 3.96 -10.70
N TYR A 53 3.61 3.38 -9.75
CA TYR A 53 3.80 3.64 -8.33
C TYR A 53 4.63 2.52 -7.73
N GLU A 54 5.82 2.87 -7.26
CA GLU A 54 6.75 1.93 -6.65
C GLU A 54 6.64 1.98 -5.13
N CYS A 55 7.00 0.86 -4.47
CA CYS A 55 7.14 0.85 -3.02
C CYS A 55 8.25 1.84 -2.63
N ARG A 56 7.92 2.78 -1.76
CA ARG A 56 8.90 3.80 -1.35
C ARG A 56 10.08 3.18 -0.59
N ALA A 57 9.85 2.05 0.07
CA ALA A 57 10.90 1.41 0.85
C ALA A 57 11.86 0.58 0.00
N CYS A 58 11.36 -0.17 -1.00
CA CYS A 58 12.19 -1.13 -1.73
C CYS A 58 12.24 -0.93 -3.24
N GLY A 59 11.40 -0.06 -3.80
CA GLY A 59 11.38 0.21 -5.24
C GLY A 59 10.61 -0.79 -6.08
N ALA A 60 9.93 -1.77 -5.47
CA ALA A 60 9.13 -2.72 -6.24
C ALA A 60 7.96 -1.99 -6.91
N GLU A 61 7.69 -2.30 -8.17
CA GLU A 61 6.54 -1.75 -8.88
C GLU A 61 5.26 -2.37 -8.35
N LEU A 62 4.31 -1.56 -7.89
CA LEU A 62 3.13 -2.03 -7.18
C LEU A 62 1.83 -1.75 -7.92
N PHE A 63 1.63 -0.52 -8.39
CA PHE A 63 0.40 -0.07 -9.03
C PHE A 63 0.74 0.83 -10.20
N THR A 64 -0.22 0.97 -11.13
CA THR A 64 -0.05 1.92 -12.23
C THR A 64 -1.21 2.90 -12.27
N SER A 65 -0.98 4.02 -12.95
CA SER A 65 -2.01 5.03 -13.14
C SER A 65 -3.22 4.52 -13.91
N ASN A 66 -3.07 3.43 -14.67
CA ASN A 66 -4.18 2.86 -15.42
C ASN A 66 -5.28 2.32 -14.53
N GLU A 67 -4.93 1.84 -13.34
CA GLU A 67 -5.87 1.27 -12.38
C GLU A 67 -6.25 2.25 -11.27
N LYS A 68 -5.71 3.47 -11.31
CA LYS A 68 -6.03 4.49 -10.30
C LYS A 68 -7.38 5.13 -10.61
N PHE A 69 -8.21 5.29 -9.59
CA PHE A 69 -9.50 5.96 -9.74
C PHE A 69 -9.78 6.84 -8.53
N ASP A 70 -10.69 7.79 -8.71
CA ASP A 70 -11.07 8.71 -7.64
C ASP A 70 -12.23 8.10 -6.84
N SER A 71 -11.94 7.65 -5.63
CA SER A 71 -12.95 7.09 -4.72
C SER A 71 -13.48 8.12 -3.73
N HIS A 72 -12.95 9.33 -3.77
CA HIS A 72 -13.29 10.43 -2.83
C HIS A 72 -13.00 10.08 -1.37
N CYS A 73 -12.10 9.12 -1.11
CA CYS A 73 -11.78 8.72 0.26
C CYS A 73 -10.62 9.53 0.86
N GLY A 74 -9.94 10.34 0.06
CA GLY A 74 -8.83 11.17 0.56
C GLY A 74 -7.47 10.50 0.51
N TRP A 75 -7.38 9.28 -0.03
CA TRP A 75 -6.13 8.56 -0.28
C TRP A 75 -6.12 8.06 -1.71
N PRO A 76 -4.93 7.82 -2.30
CA PRO A 76 -4.87 7.18 -3.62
C PRO A 76 -5.61 5.85 -3.62
N SER A 77 -6.40 5.62 -4.66
CA SER A 77 -7.19 4.39 -4.78
C SER A 77 -6.92 3.72 -6.11
N PHE A 78 -6.80 2.39 -6.08
CA PHE A 78 -6.58 1.57 -7.26
C PHE A 78 -7.56 0.41 -7.24
N TRP A 79 -8.00 -0.05 -8.42
CA TRP A 79 -8.93 -1.18 -8.47
C TRP A 79 -8.20 -2.51 -8.65
N ALA A 80 -6.89 -2.51 -8.89
CA ALA A 80 -6.06 -3.71 -8.94
C ALA A 80 -4.59 -3.32 -8.77
N PRO A 81 -3.73 -4.24 -8.28
CA PRO A 81 -2.28 -4.04 -8.32
C PRO A 81 -1.78 -4.30 -9.75
N LEU A 82 -0.50 -3.96 -10.00
CA LEU A 82 0.15 -4.22 -11.27
C LEU A 82 0.09 -5.70 -11.63
N ALA A 83 0.31 -6.56 -10.63
CA ALA A 83 0.14 -8.01 -10.71
C ALA A 83 -0.16 -8.53 -9.31
N GLU A 84 -0.84 -9.67 -9.21
CA GLU A 84 -1.26 -10.19 -7.92
C GLU A 84 -0.09 -10.53 -6.99
N ASP A 85 1.07 -10.87 -7.53
CA ASP A 85 2.24 -11.20 -6.73
C ASP A 85 3.03 -9.99 -6.23
N LYS A 86 2.58 -8.77 -6.54
CA LYS A 86 3.24 -7.55 -6.08
C LYS A 86 2.87 -7.16 -4.67
N VAL A 87 1.74 -7.65 -4.18
CA VAL A 87 1.23 -7.32 -2.84
C VAL A 87 0.82 -8.60 -2.12
N ARG A 88 0.78 -8.51 -0.80
CA ARG A 88 0.24 -9.59 0.03
C ARG A 88 -0.82 -9.04 0.96
N TYR A 89 -1.69 -9.92 1.45
CA TYR A 89 -2.85 -9.54 2.25
C TYR A 89 -2.79 -10.18 3.62
N LEU A 90 -3.18 -9.41 4.64
CA LEU A 90 -3.29 -9.91 6.00
C LEU A 90 -4.61 -9.43 6.59
N HIS A 91 -5.18 -10.24 7.49
CA HIS A 91 -6.32 -9.77 8.27
C HIS A 91 -5.87 -8.73 9.27
N ASP A 92 -6.60 -7.61 9.31
CA ASP A 92 -6.35 -6.53 10.26
C ASP A 92 -7.63 -6.34 11.08
N ARG A 93 -7.57 -6.72 12.34
CA ARG A 93 -8.70 -6.61 13.27
C ARG A 93 -8.52 -5.50 14.29
N SER A 94 -7.57 -4.61 14.04
CA SER A 94 -7.35 -3.47 14.90
C SER A 94 -8.56 -2.55 14.90
N LEU A 95 -8.71 -1.75 15.93
CA LEU A 95 -9.81 -0.79 16.07
C LEU A 95 -11.19 -1.42 16.07
N GLY A 96 -11.29 -2.71 16.40
CA GLY A 96 -12.58 -3.41 16.44
C GLY A 96 -13.23 -3.64 15.08
N MET A 97 -12.49 -3.41 13.99
CA MET A 97 -12.99 -3.61 12.63
C MET A 97 -12.22 -4.74 11.95
N GLU A 98 -12.90 -5.44 11.06
CA GLU A 98 -12.23 -6.44 10.24
C GLU A 98 -11.90 -5.81 8.89
N ARG A 99 -10.62 -5.68 8.61
CA ARG A 99 -10.13 -5.11 7.36
C ARG A 99 -9.08 -6.03 6.77
N ILE A 100 -8.74 -5.78 5.50
CA ILE A 100 -7.67 -6.50 4.82
C ILE A 100 -6.52 -5.52 4.63
N GLU A 101 -5.42 -5.79 5.31
CA GLU A 101 -4.20 -4.99 5.16
C GLU A 101 -3.48 -5.41 3.89
N VAL A 102 -2.92 -4.42 3.16
CA VAL A 102 -2.13 -4.65 1.96
C VAL A 102 -0.68 -4.28 2.25
N ARG A 103 0.23 -5.22 1.98
CA ARG A 103 1.67 -5.01 2.17
C ARG A 103 2.41 -5.29 0.87
N CYS A 104 3.60 -4.67 0.74
CA CYS A 104 4.51 -4.97 -0.35
C CYS A 104 4.99 -6.41 -0.24
N ALA A 105 4.83 -7.19 -1.31
CA ALA A 105 5.26 -8.59 -1.29
C ALA A 105 6.77 -8.76 -1.27
N ARG A 106 7.54 -7.73 -1.61
CA ARG A 106 8.99 -7.80 -1.67
C ARG A 106 9.68 -7.48 -0.34
N CYS A 107 9.19 -6.47 0.38
CA CYS A 107 9.83 -6.04 1.64
C CYS A 107 8.90 -6.05 2.85
N ASP A 108 7.63 -6.42 2.66
CA ASP A 108 6.63 -6.51 3.71
C ASP A 108 6.26 -5.16 4.35
N SER A 109 6.49 -4.05 3.64
CA SER A 109 6.09 -2.75 4.13
C SER A 109 4.58 -2.55 4.04
N HIS A 110 4.02 -1.86 5.04
CA HIS A 110 2.59 -1.54 5.06
C HIS A 110 2.26 -0.53 3.96
N LEU A 111 1.26 -0.83 3.14
CA LEU A 111 0.83 0.06 2.06
C LEU A 111 -0.51 0.70 2.37
N GLY A 112 -1.47 -0.06 2.85
CA GLY A 112 -2.81 0.40 3.11
C GLY A 112 -3.76 -0.75 3.34
N HIS A 113 -5.00 -0.59 2.87
CA HIS A 113 -6.05 -1.60 3.06
C HIS A 113 -6.85 -1.82 1.77
N LEU A 114 -7.44 -3.01 1.66
CA LEU A 114 -8.30 -3.38 0.55
C LEU A 114 -9.75 -3.44 1.01
N PHE A 115 -10.63 -2.79 0.28
CA PHE A 115 -12.07 -2.83 0.48
C PHE A 115 -12.74 -3.39 -0.77
N LYS A 116 -13.82 -4.14 -0.60
CA LYS A 116 -14.52 -4.82 -1.71
C LYS A 116 -16.02 -4.56 -1.66
N GLY A 117 -16.66 -4.61 -2.81
CA GLY A 117 -18.12 -4.61 -2.88
C GLY A 117 -18.78 -3.30 -2.50
N GLU A 118 -18.09 -2.18 -2.70
CA GLU A 118 -18.63 -0.87 -2.33
C GLU A 118 -19.45 -0.21 -3.44
N GLY A 119 -19.54 -0.86 -4.60
CA GLY A 119 -20.36 -0.36 -5.70
C GLY A 119 -19.65 0.60 -6.64
N PHE A 120 -18.33 0.61 -6.67
CA PHE A 120 -17.60 1.42 -7.63
C PHE A 120 -17.70 0.82 -9.03
N ASP A 121 -17.83 1.68 -10.02
CA ASP A 121 -17.89 1.27 -11.44
C ASP A 121 -16.48 1.00 -11.96
N THR A 122 -15.87 -0.07 -11.46
CA THR A 122 -14.55 -0.52 -11.86
C THR A 122 -14.59 -2.01 -12.18
N PRO A 123 -13.58 -2.53 -12.93
CA PRO A 123 -13.61 -3.94 -13.33
C PRO A 123 -13.68 -4.95 -12.17
N THR A 124 -13.15 -4.61 -11.00
CA THR A 124 -13.07 -5.54 -9.88
C THR A 124 -13.99 -5.20 -8.73
N ASP A 125 -14.51 -3.97 -8.68
CA ASP A 125 -15.18 -3.41 -7.51
C ASP A 125 -14.34 -3.58 -6.23
N GLN A 126 -13.02 -3.49 -6.36
CA GLN A 126 -12.08 -3.48 -5.25
C GLN A 126 -11.49 -2.09 -5.13
N ARG A 127 -11.22 -1.68 -3.91
CA ARG A 127 -10.57 -0.40 -3.64
C ARG A 127 -9.34 -0.65 -2.78
N PHE A 128 -8.17 -0.58 -3.43
CA PHE A 128 -6.88 -0.58 -2.75
C PHE A 128 -6.63 0.85 -2.31
N CYS A 129 -6.86 1.12 -1.03
CA CYS A 129 -6.71 2.44 -0.43
C CYS A 129 -5.30 2.52 0.15
N ILE A 130 -4.42 3.23 -0.54
CA ILE A 130 -2.97 3.15 -0.29
C ILE A 130 -2.46 4.51 0.19
N ASN A 131 -1.58 4.51 1.18
CA ASN A 131 -0.94 5.74 1.65
C ASN A 131 0.00 6.28 0.57
N SER A 132 -0.11 7.57 0.25
CA SER A 132 0.80 8.20 -0.71
C SER A 132 2.25 8.03 -0.27
N ILE A 133 2.50 8.17 1.03
CA ILE A 133 3.86 8.08 1.58
C ILE A 133 4.46 6.68 1.45
N SER A 134 3.61 5.65 1.23
CA SER A 134 4.10 4.28 1.00
C SER A 134 4.58 4.07 -0.43
N MET A 135 4.37 5.04 -1.31
CA MET A 135 4.65 4.91 -2.73
C MET A 135 5.52 6.05 -3.26
N LYS A 136 6.15 5.80 -4.39
CA LYS A 136 6.83 6.80 -5.18
C LYS A 136 6.33 6.69 -6.62
N LEU A 137 5.82 7.78 -7.15
CA LEU A 137 5.37 7.82 -8.55
C LEU A 137 6.57 8.03 -9.46
N VAL A 138 6.72 7.11 -10.42
CA VAL A 138 7.71 7.23 -11.49
C VAL A 138 6.92 7.53 -12.76
N PRO A 139 6.96 8.78 -13.27
CA PRO A 139 6.19 9.14 -14.46
C PRO A 139 6.60 8.33 -15.67
N ALA A 140 5.62 8.03 -16.53
CA ALA A 140 5.86 7.40 -17.82
C ALA A 140 6.69 8.35 -18.67
N GLY A 141 7.77 7.83 -19.22
CA GLY A 141 8.75 8.59 -19.96
C GLY A 141 8.30 9.14 -21.29
#